data_a9c133d4655a92fbd07ab09e1b191de8
#
_entry.id   a9c133d4655a92fbd07ab09e1b191de8
#
_cell.length_a   1.000
_cell.length_b   1.000
_cell.length_c   1.000
_cell.angle_alpha   90.00
_cell.angle_beta   90.00
_cell.angle_gamma   90.00
#
_symmetry.space_group_name_H-M   'P 1'
#
loop_
_entity.id
_entity.type
_entity.pdbx_description
1 polymer ?
#
loop_
_entity_poly.entity_id
_entity_poly.type
_entity_poly.pdbx_seq_one_letter_code
_entity_poly.pdbx_strand_id
1 'polypeptide(L)'
;GKRLRGIQFVEAWSESGLDYEVAVPPFAGNVAFTRFPMWVVNPLLMEIVISGFQLWRSHERFAGAFGFPFRLRRMDFFGVIPKEGAKLKCYLRLTGVTPKSQICDISVTDGNGKEIVSVSGWEELTERVPSEYRELVLQPATTFLTDALSAELLGNPSTDVSSAFLTDIPYPTFERNEELWLKALSHIILSASERKQFLEMTGSTSRRAEWLFGRVAAKEAVRRFLKDRYQARWSDADIQIWADDSGKPHALGAWGDYLTIKLDIAIAHTSQFIVALAAANARVGVDVESVSRDLSEEFTAGVFTPDELELAARAANASQAIIKFWCTKEAVSKALGTGIRYSPKEMVVVDYH
;
A
#
# COMPACT_ATOMS: atom_id res chain seq x y z
N GLY A 1 -6.68 15.53 5.45
CA GLY A 1 -6.14 16.82 5.84
C GLY A 1 -6.84 17.45 7.04
N LYS A 2 -6.21 18.41 7.70
CA LYS A 2 -6.76 19.10 8.89
C LYS A 2 -8.14 19.76 8.66
N ARG A 3 -8.48 20.10 7.41
CA ARG A 3 -9.75 20.77 7.02
C ARG A 3 -10.98 19.83 7.03
N LEU A 4 -10.79 18.51 6.99
CA LEU A 4 -11.87 17.52 7.03
C LEU A 4 -12.08 16.90 8.42
N ARG A 5 -11.38 17.38 9.45
CA ARG A 5 -11.58 16.96 10.85
C ARG A 5 -12.75 17.73 11.46
N GLY A 6 -13.97 17.41 11.02
CA GLY A 6 -15.18 18.10 11.47
C GLY A 6 -15.82 17.49 12.71
N ILE A 7 -15.62 16.18 12.97
CA ILE A 7 -16.09 15.55 14.21
C ILE A 7 -15.21 16.04 15.35
N GLN A 8 -15.85 16.69 16.33
CA GLN A 8 -15.17 17.31 17.46
C GLN A 8 -15.15 16.39 18.68
N PHE A 9 -16.26 15.72 18.92
CA PHE A 9 -16.46 14.91 20.11
C PHE A 9 -17.46 13.78 19.84
N VAL A 10 -17.26 12.61 20.50
CA VAL A 10 -18.23 11.52 20.55
C VAL A 10 -18.86 11.53 21.93
N GLU A 11 -20.16 11.76 22.01
CA GLU A 11 -20.91 11.81 23.26
C GLU A 11 -21.26 10.40 23.76
N ALA A 12 -21.71 9.53 22.85
CA ALA A 12 -22.10 8.16 23.18
C ALA A 12 -21.87 7.23 21.99
N TRP A 13 -21.44 6.02 22.30
CA TRP A 13 -21.32 4.92 21.33
C TRP A 13 -22.11 3.71 21.85
N SER A 14 -22.83 3.04 20.95
CA SER A 14 -23.49 1.75 21.21
C SER A 14 -23.47 0.88 19.95
N GLU A 15 -23.85 -0.39 20.11
CA GLU A 15 -24.00 -1.29 18.94
C GLU A 15 -25.11 -0.83 17.99
N SER A 16 -26.04 -0.02 18.44
CA SER A 16 -27.17 0.50 17.65
C SER A 16 -26.97 1.92 17.14
N GLY A 17 -25.84 2.59 17.48
CA GLY A 17 -25.61 3.95 16.97
C GLY A 17 -24.51 4.73 17.66
N LEU A 18 -24.41 6.01 17.25
CA LEU A 18 -23.40 6.95 17.69
C LEU A 18 -24.03 8.34 17.88
N ASP A 19 -23.74 9.00 19.00
CA ASP A 19 -24.05 10.40 19.24
C ASP A 19 -22.74 11.20 19.22
N TYR A 20 -22.66 12.24 18.37
CA TYR A 20 -21.41 12.98 18.16
C TYR A 20 -21.67 14.45 17.80
N GLU A 21 -20.70 15.31 18.10
CA GLU A 21 -20.71 16.71 17.77
C GLU A 21 -19.82 16.99 16.57
N VAL A 22 -20.29 17.80 15.64
CA VAL A 22 -19.54 18.28 14.49
C VAL A 22 -19.50 19.80 14.47
N ALA A 23 -18.42 20.38 13.93
CA ALA A 23 -18.37 21.80 13.61
C ALA A 23 -18.61 22.03 12.11
N VAL A 24 -19.42 23.03 11.78
CA VAL A 24 -19.65 23.44 10.40
C VAL A 24 -18.33 23.88 9.79
N PRO A 25 -17.85 23.22 8.72
CA PRO A 25 -16.56 23.56 8.11
C PRO A 25 -16.62 24.87 7.33
N PRO A 26 -15.47 25.53 7.13
CA PRO A 26 -15.41 26.75 6.32
C PRO A 26 -15.88 26.49 4.88
N PHE A 27 -16.66 27.39 4.34
CA PHE A 27 -17.11 27.33 2.94
C PHE A 27 -16.04 27.83 1.97
N ALA A 28 -15.32 28.88 2.36
CA ALA A 28 -14.36 29.56 1.50
C ALA A 28 -13.08 28.70 1.31
N GLY A 29 -12.57 28.69 0.09
CA GLY A 29 -11.29 28.06 -0.27
C GLY A 29 -11.32 26.53 -0.40
N ASN A 30 -12.51 25.90 -0.33
CA ASN A 30 -12.67 24.46 -0.52
C ASN A 30 -13.10 24.08 -1.95
N VAL A 31 -13.36 25.05 -2.81
CA VAL A 31 -13.73 24.85 -4.21
C VAL A 31 -12.75 25.58 -5.10
N ALA A 32 -12.13 24.85 -6.02
CA ALA A 32 -11.06 25.38 -6.88
C ALA A 32 -11.50 26.49 -7.83
N PHE A 33 -12.80 26.57 -8.16
CA PHE A 33 -13.30 27.41 -9.25
C PHE A 33 -14.06 28.66 -8.79
N THR A 34 -14.38 28.78 -7.49
CA THR A 34 -15.10 29.97 -6.97
C THR A 34 -14.74 30.25 -5.53
N ARG A 35 -14.66 31.57 -5.20
CA ARG A 35 -14.45 32.04 -3.83
C ARG A 35 -15.74 32.05 -3.01
N PHE A 36 -16.90 32.04 -3.68
CA PHE A 36 -18.23 32.15 -3.07
C PHE A 36 -19.16 31.08 -3.66
N PRO A 37 -18.96 29.77 -3.34
CA PRO A 37 -19.85 28.74 -3.83
C PRO A 37 -21.27 28.96 -3.24
N MET A 38 -22.26 29.02 -4.11
CA MET A 38 -23.67 28.99 -3.70
C MET A 38 -24.14 27.52 -3.71
N TRP A 39 -24.10 26.91 -2.56
CA TRP A 39 -24.56 25.53 -2.36
C TRP A 39 -25.97 25.53 -1.78
N VAL A 40 -26.84 24.66 -2.28
CA VAL A 40 -28.10 24.34 -1.60
C VAL A 40 -27.82 23.59 -0.31
N VAL A 41 -26.73 22.80 -0.32
CA VAL A 41 -26.22 22.01 0.81
C VAL A 41 -24.73 22.16 0.87
N ASN A 42 -24.17 22.26 2.09
CA ASN A 42 -22.73 22.22 2.27
C ASN A 42 -22.21 20.77 2.10
N PRO A 43 -21.54 20.41 0.99
CA PRO A 43 -21.09 19.03 0.75
C PRO A 43 -20.05 18.57 1.78
N LEU A 44 -19.22 19.49 2.31
CA LEU A 44 -18.24 19.15 3.35
C LEU A 44 -18.90 18.86 4.69
N LEU A 45 -19.98 19.59 5.03
CA LEU A 45 -20.76 19.29 6.23
C LEU A 45 -21.38 17.90 6.11
N MET A 46 -21.94 17.57 4.96
CA MET A 46 -22.54 16.27 4.74
C MET A 46 -21.51 15.14 4.79
N GLU A 47 -20.33 15.34 4.22
CA GLU A 47 -19.22 14.40 4.33
C GLU A 47 -18.83 14.15 5.80
N ILE A 48 -18.74 15.21 6.61
CA ILE A 48 -18.43 15.10 8.04
C ILE A 48 -19.54 14.39 8.81
N VAL A 49 -20.80 14.71 8.54
CA VAL A 49 -21.95 14.06 9.16
C VAL A 49 -21.96 12.57 8.87
N ILE A 50 -21.78 12.20 7.60
CA ILE A 50 -21.79 10.80 7.17
C ILE A 50 -20.54 10.05 7.68
N SER A 51 -19.42 10.74 7.85
CA SER A 51 -18.20 10.15 8.43
C SER A 51 -18.39 9.61 9.85
N GLY A 52 -19.43 10.03 10.58
CA GLY A 52 -19.84 9.41 11.84
C GLY A 52 -20.14 7.92 11.70
N PHE A 53 -20.66 7.49 10.56
CA PHE A 53 -20.90 6.06 10.30
C PHE A 53 -19.60 5.26 10.17
N GLN A 54 -18.58 5.83 9.52
CA GLN A 54 -17.25 5.22 9.45
C GLN A 54 -16.59 5.18 10.84
N LEU A 55 -16.77 6.26 11.62
CA LEU A 55 -16.26 6.31 12.99
C LEU A 55 -16.95 5.27 13.89
N TRP A 56 -18.27 5.13 13.82
CA TRP A 56 -19.01 4.08 14.52
C TRP A 56 -18.47 2.68 14.17
N ARG A 57 -18.21 2.41 12.89
CA ARG A 57 -17.68 1.13 12.40
C ARG A 57 -16.22 0.90 12.82
N SER A 58 -15.46 1.94 13.13
CA SER A 58 -14.05 1.81 13.54
C SER A 58 -13.85 1.14 14.90
N HIS A 59 -14.93 0.92 15.66
CA HIS A 59 -14.89 0.18 16.90
C HIS A 59 -14.37 -1.26 16.70
N GLU A 60 -13.67 -1.83 17.67
CA GLU A 60 -12.95 -3.11 17.59
C GLU A 60 -13.80 -4.27 17.05
N ARG A 61 -15.11 -4.30 17.38
CA ARG A 61 -16.03 -5.33 16.88
C ARG A 61 -16.15 -5.39 15.35
N PHE A 62 -15.94 -4.27 14.68
CA PHE A 62 -15.99 -4.13 13.22
C PHE A 62 -14.62 -3.87 12.60
N ALA A 63 -13.55 -4.09 13.40
CA ALA A 63 -12.18 -3.87 12.95
C ALA A 63 -11.91 -4.64 11.65
N GLY A 64 -11.32 -3.95 10.66
CA GLY A 64 -11.05 -4.51 9.34
C GLY A 64 -12.22 -4.48 8.36
N ALA A 65 -13.36 -3.88 8.70
CA ALA A 65 -14.46 -3.64 7.76
C ALA A 65 -14.45 -2.19 7.26
N PHE A 66 -14.54 -2.01 5.94
CA PHE A 66 -14.75 -0.71 5.30
C PHE A 66 -16.17 -0.64 4.74
N GLY A 67 -16.79 0.53 4.82
CA GLY A 67 -18.08 0.81 4.23
C GLY A 67 -17.95 1.70 3.01
N PHE A 68 -18.70 1.37 1.98
CA PHE A 68 -18.79 2.17 0.77
C PHE A 68 -20.21 2.66 0.59
N PRO A 69 -20.45 3.96 0.42
CA PRO A 69 -21.77 4.51 0.14
C PRO A 69 -22.40 3.80 -1.05
N PHE A 70 -23.59 3.27 -0.85
CA PHE A 70 -24.29 2.50 -1.89
C PHE A 70 -25.63 3.14 -2.24
N ARG A 71 -26.40 3.51 -1.23
CA ARG A 71 -27.75 4.03 -1.45
C ARG A 71 -28.12 5.02 -0.36
N LEU A 72 -28.86 6.04 -0.75
CA LEU A 72 -29.55 6.99 0.10
C LEU A 72 -31.05 6.93 -0.26
N ARG A 73 -31.92 6.69 0.73
CA ARG A 73 -33.36 6.69 0.51
C ARG A 73 -33.92 8.12 0.46
N ARG A 74 -33.57 8.93 1.46
CA ARG A 74 -34.11 10.30 1.60
C ARG A 74 -33.18 11.16 2.44
N MET A 75 -33.12 12.44 2.08
CA MET A 75 -32.44 13.47 2.85
C MET A 75 -33.28 14.75 2.85
N ASP A 76 -33.63 15.22 4.02
CA ASP A 76 -34.44 16.41 4.22
C ASP A 76 -33.63 17.50 4.89
N PHE A 77 -33.86 18.74 4.48
CA PHE A 77 -33.22 19.94 5.02
C PHE A 77 -34.30 20.86 5.60
N PHE A 78 -34.17 21.20 6.89
CA PHE A 78 -35.15 21.94 7.64
C PHE A 78 -34.62 23.32 8.05
N GLY A 79 -34.46 24.21 7.09
CA GLY A 79 -34.08 25.60 7.38
C GLY A 79 -32.69 25.98 6.84
N VAL A 80 -32.12 27.03 7.44
CA VAL A 80 -30.87 27.64 6.99
C VAL A 80 -29.70 26.84 7.56
N ILE A 81 -28.72 26.50 6.71
CA ILE A 81 -27.47 25.88 7.16
C ILE A 81 -26.76 26.84 8.13
N PRO A 82 -26.37 26.36 9.32
CA PRO A 82 -25.70 27.22 10.31
C PRO A 82 -24.37 27.75 9.79
N LYS A 83 -23.95 28.88 10.38
CA LYS A 83 -22.69 29.55 10.02
C LYS A 83 -21.49 28.68 10.31
N GLU A 84 -20.42 28.96 9.59
CA GLU A 84 -19.09 28.34 9.85
C GLU A 84 -18.73 28.39 11.34
N GLY A 85 -18.20 27.29 11.84
CA GLY A 85 -17.84 27.09 13.24
C GLY A 85 -19.00 26.77 14.19
N ALA A 86 -20.26 26.81 13.73
CA ALA A 86 -21.39 26.40 14.55
C ALA A 86 -21.26 24.90 14.90
N LYS A 87 -21.62 24.58 16.15
CA LYS A 87 -21.64 23.22 16.66
C LYS A 87 -23.00 22.58 16.41
N LEU A 88 -22.98 21.37 15.89
CA LEU A 88 -24.17 20.58 15.58
C LEU A 88 -24.06 19.23 16.26
N LYS A 89 -25.18 18.72 16.75
CA LYS A 89 -25.26 17.36 17.29
C LYS A 89 -25.83 16.42 16.26
N CYS A 90 -25.19 15.28 16.12
CA CYS A 90 -25.56 14.23 15.18
C CYS A 90 -25.93 12.97 15.94
N TYR A 91 -27.08 12.39 15.58
CA TYR A 91 -27.61 11.17 16.17
C TYR A 91 -27.74 10.12 15.09
N LEU A 92 -26.77 9.21 15.03
CA LEU A 92 -26.78 8.09 14.09
C LEU A 92 -27.43 6.88 14.74
N ARG A 93 -28.38 6.26 14.07
CA ARG A 93 -29.06 5.05 14.52
C ARG A 93 -29.06 4.00 13.42
N LEU A 94 -28.62 2.80 13.74
CA LEU A 94 -28.70 1.67 12.83
C LEU A 94 -30.13 1.22 12.67
N THR A 95 -30.57 1.08 11.43
CA THR A 95 -31.92 0.62 11.07
C THR A 95 -31.90 -0.72 10.33
N GLY A 96 -30.72 -1.17 9.87
CA GLY A 96 -30.56 -2.46 9.23
C GLY A 96 -29.11 -2.92 9.17
N VAL A 97 -28.90 -4.22 9.37
CA VAL A 97 -27.59 -4.88 9.25
C VAL A 97 -27.76 -6.18 8.51
N THR A 98 -27.01 -6.36 7.44
CA THR A 98 -26.88 -7.63 6.71
C THR A 98 -25.41 -8.05 6.68
N PRO A 99 -25.07 -9.28 6.24
CA PRO A 99 -23.66 -9.67 6.07
C PRO A 99 -22.86 -8.80 5.09
N LYS A 100 -23.56 -8.08 4.18
CA LYS A 100 -22.93 -7.30 3.11
C LYS A 100 -23.24 -5.81 3.16
N SER A 101 -24.18 -5.37 3.99
CA SER A 101 -24.52 -3.95 4.09
C SER A 101 -25.00 -3.55 5.49
N GLN A 102 -24.84 -2.27 5.77
CA GLN A 102 -25.34 -1.63 6.99
C GLN A 102 -26.13 -0.39 6.60
N ILE A 103 -27.26 -0.17 7.29
CA ILE A 103 -28.18 0.93 7.01
C ILE A 103 -28.34 1.74 8.29
N CYS A 104 -28.28 3.07 8.18
CA CYS A 104 -28.53 3.96 9.28
C CYS A 104 -29.42 5.14 8.88
N ASP A 105 -30.02 5.73 9.90
CA ASP A 105 -30.64 7.06 9.84
C ASP A 105 -29.77 8.03 10.67
N ILE A 106 -29.69 9.30 10.24
CA ILE A 106 -28.93 10.34 10.95
C ILE A 106 -29.81 11.57 11.09
N SER A 107 -29.99 12.03 12.31
CA SER A 107 -30.60 13.32 12.63
C SER A 107 -29.52 14.30 13.05
N VAL A 108 -29.56 15.51 12.50
CA VAL A 108 -28.62 16.59 12.81
C VAL A 108 -29.40 17.76 13.41
N THR A 109 -29.03 18.18 14.61
CA THR A 109 -29.69 19.28 15.33
C THR A 109 -28.72 20.44 15.56
N ASP A 110 -29.28 21.66 15.62
CA ASP A 110 -28.55 22.84 16.07
C ASP A 110 -28.35 22.87 17.60
N GLY A 111 -27.67 23.90 18.09
CA GLY A 111 -27.40 24.09 19.52
C GLY A 111 -28.66 24.23 20.41
N ASN A 112 -29.84 24.46 19.80
CA ASN A 112 -31.13 24.56 20.48
C ASN A 112 -31.95 23.29 20.40
N GLY A 113 -31.41 22.23 19.79
CA GLY A 113 -32.08 20.95 19.59
C GLY A 113 -33.06 20.90 18.42
N LYS A 114 -33.08 21.96 17.57
CA LYS A 114 -33.91 21.97 16.36
C LYS A 114 -33.23 21.15 15.28
N GLU A 115 -34.00 20.21 14.70
CA GLU A 115 -33.51 19.42 13.57
C GLU A 115 -33.30 20.30 12.33
N ILE A 116 -32.13 20.17 11.71
CA ILE A 116 -31.74 20.91 10.51
C ILE A 116 -31.49 20.02 9.30
N VAL A 117 -31.09 18.76 9.55
CA VAL A 117 -30.92 17.74 8.51
C VAL A 117 -31.42 16.41 9.04
N SER A 118 -32.14 15.69 8.21
CA SER A 118 -32.52 14.30 8.45
C SER A 118 -32.06 13.44 7.27
N VAL A 119 -31.33 12.39 7.55
CA VAL A 119 -30.88 11.38 6.56
C VAL A 119 -31.56 10.06 6.90
N SER A 120 -32.32 9.51 5.97
CA SER A 120 -33.01 8.23 6.17
C SER A 120 -32.55 7.20 5.16
N GLY A 121 -32.21 6.02 5.67
CA GLY A 121 -31.80 4.89 4.85
C GLY A 121 -30.50 5.13 4.10
N TRP A 122 -29.49 5.71 4.78
CA TRP A 122 -28.11 5.69 4.30
C TRP A 122 -27.58 4.27 4.40
N GLU A 123 -27.29 3.67 3.27
CA GLU A 123 -26.79 2.30 3.17
C GLU A 123 -25.36 2.28 2.64
N GLU A 124 -24.50 1.54 3.35
CA GLU A 124 -23.15 1.26 2.91
C GLU A 124 -22.95 -0.25 2.72
N LEU A 125 -22.32 -0.62 1.62
CA LEU A 125 -21.80 -1.98 1.44
C LEU A 125 -20.58 -2.16 2.32
N THR A 126 -20.49 -3.32 2.97
CA THR A 126 -19.40 -3.63 3.89
C THR A 126 -18.47 -4.65 3.27
N GLU A 127 -17.21 -4.29 3.18
CA GLU A 127 -16.12 -5.18 2.76
C GLU A 127 -15.11 -5.37 3.89
N ARG A 128 -14.67 -6.61 4.07
CA ARG A 128 -13.58 -6.94 4.99
C ARG A 128 -12.27 -6.89 4.27
N VAL A 129 -11.33 -6.19 4.87
CA VAL A 129 -9.95 -6.07 4.39
C VAL A 129 -9.04 -6.69 5.43
N PRO A 130 -7.93 -7.28 5.03
CA PRO A 130 -6.89 -7.67 5.95
C PRO A 130 -6.50 -6.51 6.89
N SER A 131 -6.27 -6.82 8.16
CA SER A 131 -5.99 -5.81 9.21
C SER A 131 -4.78 -4.93 8.87
N GLU A 132 -3.76 -5.52 8.25
CA GLU A 132 -2.54 -4.86 7.81
C GLU A 132 -2.79 -3.73 6.83
N TYR A 133 -3.78 -3.85 5.92
CA TYR A 133 -4.13 -2.75 5.01
C TYR A 133 -4.83 -1.60 5.73
N ARG A 134 -5.61 -1.90 6.77
CA ARG A 134 -6.21 -0.87 7.62
C ARG A 134 -5.14 -0.09 8.38
N GLU A 135 -4.19 -0.80 8.98
CA GLU A 135 -3.07 -0.17 9.68
C GLU A 135 -2.24 0.70 8.74
N LEU A 136 -2.01 0.26 7.51
CA LEU A 136 -1.31 1.04 6.49
C LEU A 136 -2.03 2.37 6.17
N VAL A 137 -3.36 2.37 6.10
CA VAL A 137 -4.14 3.61 5.90
C VAL A 137 -4.02 4.56 7.10
N LEU A 138 -4.08 4.02 8.31
CA LEU A 138 -4.06 4.81 9.55
C LEU A 138 -2.66 5.33 9.88
N GLN A 139 -1.63 4.54 9.61
CA GLN A 139 -0.25 4.80 10.00
C GLN A 139 0.74 4.50 8.85
N PRO A 140 0.61 5.17 7.69
CA PRO A 140 1.37 4.81 6.48
C PRO A 140 2.89 4.94 6.64
N ALA A 141 3.37 5.78 7.57
CA ALA A 141 4.79 5.98 7.79
C ALA A 141 5.43 4.96 8.74
N THR A 142 4.65 4.15 9.44
CA THR A 142 5.14 3.20 10.44
C THR A 142 4.75 1.76 10.18
N THR A 143 3.69 1.54 9.42
CA THR A 143 3.23 0.21 9.03
C THR A 143 4.04 -0.33 7.85
N PHE A 144 4.34 -1.61 7.87
CA PHE A 144 5.01 -2.35 6.79
C PHE A 144 4.14 -3.55 6.40
N LEU A 145 4.02 -3.80 5.12
CA LEU A 145 3.34 -4.98 4.57
C LEU A 145 4.31 -6.15 4.35
N THR A 146 5.61 -5.87 4.38
CA THR A 146 6.67 -6.84 4.15
C THR A 146 7.43 -7.13 5.43
N ASP A 147 8.10 -8.28 5.47
CA ASP A 147 9.06 -8.62 6.51
C ASP A 147 10.50 -8.26 6.09
N ALA A 148 11.42 -8.21 7.05
CA ALA A 148 12.84 -8.06 6.79
C ALA A 148 13.50 -9.45 6.77
N LEU A 149 14.43 -9.67 5.84
CA LEU A 149 15.28 -10.86 5.87
C LEU A 149 16.17 -10.84 7.13
N SER A 150 16.42 -12.01 7.68
CA SER A 150 17.36 -12.14 8.81
C SER A 150 18.77 -11.72 8.39
N ALA A 151 19.58 -11.27 9.37
CA ALA A 151 20.97 -10.91 9.13
C ALA A 151 21.79 -12.07 8.56
N GLU A 152 21.46 -13.30 8.93
CA GLU A 152 22.11 -14.53 8.42
C GLU A 152 21.91 -14.69 6.92
N LEU A 153 20.69 -14.41 6.41
CA LEU A 153 20.37 -14.49 4.99
C LEU A 153 21.01 -13.36 4.18
N LEU A 154 21.34 -12.22 4.83
CA LEU A 154 22.01 -11.09 4.19
C LEU A 154 23.54 -11.24 4.17
N GLY A 155 24.10 -12.33 4.74
CA GLY A 155 25.50 -12.68 4.70
C GLY A 155 26.34 -12.03 5.80
N ASN A 156 26.62 -10.76 5.80
CA ASN A 156 27.36 -10.10 6.84
C ASN A 156 26.84 -8.68 7.10
N PRO A 157 26.46 -8.35 8.34
CA PRO A 157 25.87 -7.06 8.69
C PRO A 157 26.83 -5.85 8.57
N SER A 158 28.06 -6.02 8.05
CA SER A 158 29.01 -4.92 7.86
C SER A 158 28.62 -3.94 6.74
N THR A 159 27.66 -4.32 5.87
CA THR A 159 27.14 -3.47 4.81
C THR A 159 25.85 -2.80 5.23
N ASP A 160 25.69 -1.52 4.89
CA ASP A 160 24.47 -0.74 5.11
C ASP A 160 23.38 -1.19 4.13
N VAL A 161 22.84 -2.38 4.35
CA VAL A 161 21.77 -2.99 3.54
C VAL A 161 20.52 -3.17 4.38
N SER A 162 19.38 -2.83 3.81
CA SER A 162 18.05 -3.17 4.33
C SER A 162 17.29 -3.99 3.30
N SER A 163 16.43 -4.86 3.78
CA SER A 163 15.64 -5.77 2.96
C SER A 163 14.16 -5.64 3.25
N ALA A 164 13.37 -6.06 2.28
CA ALA A 164 11.93 -6.27 2.42
C ALA A 164 11.53 -7.48 1.60
N PHE A 165 10.77 -8.40 2.17
CA PHE A 165 10.22 -9.53 1.42
C PHE A 165 8.76 -9.79 1.78
N LEU A 166 8.02 -10.34 0.84
CA LEU A 166 6.64 -10.75 1.00
C LEU A 166 6.47 -12.15 0.44
N THR A 167 5.81 -13.01 1.22
CA THR A 167 5.30 -14.29 0.79
C THR A 167 3.80 -14.20 0.60
N ASP A 168 3.23 -15.03 -0.26
CA ASP A 168 1.79 -15.18 -0.41
C ASP A 168 1.03 -13.88 -0.78
N ILE A 169 1.31 -13.37 -1.98
CA ILE A 169 0.53 -12.24 -2.53
C ILE A 169 -0.96 -12.63 -2.54
N PRO A 170 -1.85 -11.84 -1.92
CA PRO A 170 -3.25 -12.22 -1.76
C PRO A 170 -4.07 -12.01 -3.05
N TYR A 171 -3.69 -12.68 -4.14
CA TYR A 171 -4.37 -12.60 -5.45
C TYR A 171 -5.89 -12.77 -5.37
N PRO A 172 -6.43 -13.77 -4.63
CA PRO A 172 -7.88 -13.96 -4.56
C PRO A 172 -8.63 -12.75 -3.99
N THR A 173 -7.98 -11.95 -3.14
CA THR A 173 -8.56 -10.71 -2.60
C THR A 173 -8.63 -9.63 -3.68
N PHE A 174 -7.66 -9.58 -4.58
CA PHE A 174 -7.59 -8.58 -5.65
C PHE A 174 -8.44 -8.92 -6.87
N GLU A 175 -8.69 -10.19 -7.13
CA GLU A 175 -9.57 -10.63 -8.23
C GLU A 175 -11.05 -10.39 -7.93
N ARG A 176 -11.39 -10.25 -6.65
CA ARG A 176 -12.75 -9.90 -6.22
C ARG A 176 -13.02 -8.40 -6.40
N ASN A 177 -14.30 -8.07 -6.51
CA ASN A 177 -14.78 -6.68 -6.49
C ASN A 177 -14.09 -5.78 -7.53
N GLU A 178 -13.90 -6.29 -8.76
CA GLU A 178 -13.34 -5.53 -9.89
C GLU A 178 -12.01 -4.84 -9.56
N GLU A 179 -11.14 -5.54 -8.85
CA GLU A 179 -9.83 -5.03 -8.39
C GLU A 179 -9.90 -3.83 -7.43
N LEU A 180 -11.03 -3.63 -6.74
CA LEU A 180 -11.21 -2.50 -5.85
C LEU A 180 -10.06 -2.33 -4.85
N TRP A 181 -9.64 -3.42 -4.21
CA TRP A 181 -8.57 -3.38 -3.22
C TRP A 181 -7.19 -3.14 -3.84
N LEU A 182 -6.95 -3.66 -5.03
CA LEU A 182 -5.70 -3.38 -5.74
C LEU A 182 -5.61 -1.90 -6.12
N LYS A 183 -6.72 -1.32 -6.58
CA LYS A 183 -6.82 0.12 -6.86
C LYS A 183 -6.68 0.96 -5.58
N ALA A 184 -7.37 0.60 -4.50
CA ALA A 184 -7.27 1.29 -3.22
C ALA A 184 -5.82 1.28 -2.69
N LEU A 185 -5.16 0.12 -2.70
CA LEU A 185 -3.77 -0.02 -2.27
C LEU A 185 -2.83 0.82 -3.13
N SER A 186 -3.06 0.88 -4.45
CA SER A 186 -2.27 1.73 -5.35
C SER A 186 -2.30 3.21 -4.96
N HIS A 187 -3.42 3.71 -4.42
CA HIS A 187 -3.54 5.10 -3.94
C HIS A 187 -2.77 5.37 -2.65
N ILE A 188 -2.55 4.34 -1.82
CA ILE A 188 -1.83 4.46 -0.56
C ILE A 188 -0.32 4.35 -0.79
N ILE A 189 0.08 3.42 -1.65
CA ILE A 189 1.49 3.04 -1.87
C ILE A 189 2.18 3.90 -2.92
N LEU A 190 1.50 4.17 -4.04
CA LEU A 190 2.16 4.74 -5.21
C LEU A 190 2.25 6.27 -5.16
N SER A 191 3.35 6.82 -5.60
CA SER A 191 3.48 8.24 -5.95
C SER A 191 2.52 8.62 -7.09
N ALA A 192 2.32 9.90 -7.34
CA ALA A 192 1.41 10.37 -8.39
C ALA A 192 1.79 9.85 -9.79
N SER A 193 3.09 9.82 -10.10
CA SER A 193 3.60 9.33 -11.39
C SER A 193 3.45 7.81 -11.53
N GLU A 194 3.74 7.05 -10.49
CA GLU A 194 3.55 5.60 -10.48
C GLU A 194 2.08 5.21 -10.58
N ARG A 195 1.16 5.95 -9.93
CA ARG A 195 -0.30 5.70 -10.08
C ARG A 195 -0.75 5.87 -11.51
N LYS A 196 -0.28 6.91 -12.20
CA LYS A 196 -0.58 7.09 -13.63
C LYS A 196 -0.11 5.88 -14.43
N GLN A 197 1.13 5.45 -14.24
CA GLN A 197 1.68 4.27 -14.88
C GLN A 197 0.86 3.01 -14.57
N PHE A 198 0.49 2.80 -13.31
CA PHE A 198 -0.33 1.67 -12.86
C PHE A 198 -1.71 1.63 -13.53
N LEU A 199 -2.37 2.78 -13.67
CA LEU A 199 -3.70 2.89 -14.30
C LEU A 199 -3.64 2.65 -15.82
N GLU A 200 -2.52 2.96 -16.45
CA GLU A 200 -2.27 2.73 -17.88
C GLU A 200 -1.80 1.30 -18.18
N MET A 201 -1.46 0.50 -17.15
CA MET A 201 -1.03 -0.88 -17.34
C MET A 201 -2.14 -1.74 -17.90
N THR A 202 -1.82 -2.48 -18.96
CA THR A 202 -2.64 -3.55 -19.53
C THR A 202 -2.15 -4.92 -19.05
N GLY A 203 -3.05 -5.89 -18.97
CA GLY A 203 -2.71 -7.26 -18.57
C GLY A 203 -3.59 -7.79 -17.45
N SER A 204 -3.22 -8.97 -16.92
CA SER A 204 -3.98 -9.64 -15.86
C SER A 204 -3.86 -8.89 -14.52
N THR A 205 -4.84 -9.12 -13.64
CA THR A 205 -4.81 -8.66 -12.25
C THR A 205 -3.55 -9.13 -11.53
N SER A 206 -3.13 -10.38 -11.76
CA SER A 206 -1.90 -10.93 -11.17
C SER A 206 -0.67 -10.13 -11.56
N ARG A 207 -0.48 -9.82 -12.84
CA ARG A 207 0.65 -9.00 -13.32
C ARG A 207 0.65 -7.61 -12.70
N ARG A 208 -0.52 -6.99 -12.57
CA ARG A 208 -0.66 -5.67 -11.94
C ARG A 208 -0.38 -5.73 -10.44
N ALA A 209 -0.81 -6.80 -9.77
CA ALA A 209 -0.50 -7.05 -8.36
C ALA A 209 1.01 -7.26 -8.16
N GLU A 210 1.65 -8.11 -8.94
CA GLU A 210 3.12 -8.33 -8.90
C GLU A 210 3.89 -7.02 -9.07
N TRP A 211 3.48 -6.19 -10.03
CA TRP A 211 4.10 -4.89 -10.25
C TRP A 211 3.93 -3.97 -9.04
N LEU A 212 2.73 -3.90 -8.46
CA LEU A 212 2.44 -3.08 -7.28
C LEU A 212 3.23 -3.55 -6.07
N PHE A 213 3.23 -4.86 -5.79
CA PHE A 213 3.94 -5.41 -4.65
C PHE A 213 5.46 -5.38 -4.80
N GLY A 214 5.97 -5.41 -6.02
CA GLY A 214 7.37 -5.10 -6.29
C GLY A 214 7.75 -3.67 -5.84
N ARG A 215 6.83 -2.69 -6.04
CA ARG A 215 7.02 -1.33 -5.51
C ARG A 215 6.88 -1.28 -4.00
N VAL A 216 5.92 -2.00 -3.42
CA VAL A 216 5.80 -2.13 -1.96
C VAL A 216 7.14 -2.58 -1.38
N ALA A 217 7.67 -3.70 -1.82
CA ALA A 217 8.93 -4.24 -1.30
C ALA A 217 10.10 -3.27 -1.46
N ALA A 218 10.26 -2.66 -2.65
CA ALA A 218 11.34 -1.70 -2.89
C ALA A 218 11.25 -0.46 -1.98
N LYS A 219 10.05 0.11 -1.85
CA LYS A 219 9.81 1.28 -1.00
C LYS A 219 10.01 0.96 0.48
N GLU A 220 9.54 -0.20 0.92
CA GLU A 220 9.69 -0.61 2.30
C GLU A 220 11.14 -0.98 2.65
N ALA A 221 11.93 -1.52 1.73
CA ALA A 221 13.38 -1.68 1.92
C ALA A 221 14.07 -0.32 2.12
N VAL A 222 13.72 0.69 1.29
CA VAL A 222 14.20 2.07 1.44
C VAL A 222 13.73 2.68 2.76
N ARG A 223 12.46 2.52 3.14
CA ARG A 223 11.92 3.03 4.41
C ARG A 223 12.60 2.44 5.63
N ARG A 224 12.88 1.13 5.63
CA ARG A 224 13.66 0.47 6.69
C ARG A 224 15.05 1.05 6.79
N PHE A 225 15.74 1.19 5.66
CA PHE A 225 17.06 1.81 5.61
C PHE A 225 17.04 3.22 6.24
N LEU A 226 16.10 4.07 5.81
CA LEU A 226 15.99 5.45 6.31
C LEU A 226 15.60 5.50 7.79
N LYS A 227 14.72 4.61 8.24
CA LYS A 227 14.32 4.49 9.64
C LYS A 227 15.51 4.08 10.52
N ASP A 228 16.24 3.03 10.13
CA ASP A 228 17.27 2.42 10.97
C ASP A 228 18.55 3.29 11.04
N ARG A 229 18.90 3.97 9.96
CA ARG A 229 20.12 4.79 9.86
C ARG A 229 19.93 6.26 10.22
N TYR A 230 18.76 6.81 9.92
CA TYR A 230 18.49 8.25 10.07
C TYR A 230 17.34 8.57 11.01
N GLN A 231 16.71 7.56 11.61
CA GLN A 231 15.49 7.71 12.43
C GLN A 231 14.35 8.46 11.70
N ALA A 232 14.38 8.43 10.37
CA ALA A 232 13.45 9.14 9.49
C ALA A 232 12.27 8.24 9.12
N ARG A 233 11.06 8.79 9.19
CA ARG A 233 9.82 8.08 8.88
C ARG A 233 9.18 8.67 7.63
N TRP A 234 8.99 7.82 6.64
CA TRP A 234 8.40 8.16 5.35
C TRP A 234 7.26 7.19 5.02
N SER A 235 6.24 7.69 4.31
CA SER A 235 5.21 6.84 3.71
C SER A 235 5.70 6.29 2.37
N ASP A 236 5.14 5.17 1.93
CA ASP A 236 5.48 4.60 0.62
C ASP A 236 5.23 5.58 -0.53
N ALA A 237 4.14 6.36 -0.45
CA ALA A 237 3.80 7.38 -1.45
C ALA A 237 4.83 8.51 -1.58
N ASP A 238 5.68 8.74 -0.56
CA ASP A 238 6.75 9.74 -0.56
C ASP A 238 8.01 9.26 -1.28
N ILE A 239 8.06 7.98 -1.64
CA ILE A 239 9.16 7.34 -2.35
C ILE A 239 8.67 6.95 -3.74
N GLN A 240 9.39 7.35 -4.75
CA GLN A 240 9.14 6.96 -6.14
C GLN A 240 10.17 5.93 -6.58
N ILE A 241 9.72 4.83 -7.16
CA ILE A 241 10.57 3.85 -7.82
C ILE A 241 10.41 3.99 -9.34
N TRP A 242 11.50 4.21 -10.03
CA TRP A 242 11.54 4.26 -11.48
C TRP A 242 12.63 3.34 -12.03
N ALA A 243 12.51 2.89 -13.24
CA ALA A 243 13.51 2.07 -13.92
C ALA A 243 14.23 2.89 -14.99
N ASP A 244 15.54 2.74 -15.08
CA ASP A 244 16.33 3.32 -16.17
C ASP A 244 16.18 2.51 -17.48
N ASP A 245 16.85 2.94 -18.54
CA ASP A 245 16.79 2.31 -19.85
C ASP A 245 17.32 0.85 -19.86
N SER A 246 18.09 0.47 -18.84
CA SER A 246 18.54 -0.91 -18.65
C SER A 246 17.57 -1.77 -17.85
N GLY A 247 16.52 -1.15 -17.28
CA GLY A 247 15.56 -1.79 -16.40
C GLY A 247 15.97 -1.81 -14.93
N LYS A 248 17.13 -1.20 -14.57
CA LYS A 248 17.57 -1.14 -13.18
C LYS A 248 16.65 -0.18 -12.40
N PRO A 249 16.11 -0.61 -11.24
CA PRO A 249 15.27 0.25 -10.42
C PRO A 249 16.12 1.27 -9.64
N HIS A 250 15.56 2.47 -9.47
CA HIS A 250 16.11 3.58 -8.71
C HIS A 250 15.04 4.14 -7.77
N ALA A 251 15.45 4.62 -6.60
CA ALA A 251 14.58 5.25 -5.62
C ALA A 251 14.81 6.77 -5.59
N LEU A 252 13.73 7.54 -5.61
CA LEU A 252 13.71 8.99 -5.46
C LEU A 252 12.73 9.39 -4.35
N GLY A 253 13.02 10.49 -3.68
CA GLY A 253 12.15 11.09 -2.67
C GLY A 253 12.80 12.33 -2.07
N ALA A 254 12.03 13.16 -1.39
CA ALA A 254 12.51 14.37 -0.75
C ALA A 254 13.64 14.11 0.29
N TRP A 255 13.72 12.89 0.81
CA TRP A 255 14.81 12.47 1.71
C TRP A 255 16.19 12.56 1.06
N GLY A 256 16.29 12.35 -0.26
CA GLY A 256 17.57 12.44 -0.98
C GLY A 256 18.18 13.83 -0.91
N ASP A 257 17.35 14.88 -0.97
CA ASP A 257 17.79 16.27 -0.88
C ASP A 257 18.30 16.63 0.52
N TYR A 258 17.66 16.08 1.58
CA TYR A 258 18.00 16.35 2.96
C TYR A 258 19.21 15.55 3.46
N LEU A 259 19.30 14.29 3.06
CA LEU A 259 20.30 13.36 3.60
C LEU A 259 21.54 13.24 2.70
N THR A 260 21.50 13.78 1.49
CA THR A 260 22.59 13.74 0.50
C THR A 260 23.08 12.30 0.21
N ILE A 261 22.18 11.33 0.30
CA ILE A 261 22.49 9.91 0.07
C ILE A 261 21.92 9.43 -1.25
N LYS A 262 22.63 8.53 -1.88
CA LYS A 262 22.18 7.77 -3.05
C LYS A 262 22.05 6.32 -2.65
N LEU A 263 20.84 5.78 -2.79
CA LEU A 263 20.57 4.36 -2.56
C LEU A 263 20.61 3.59 -3.86
N ASP A 264 21.28 2.45 -3.82
CA ASP A 264 21.12 1.39 -4.83
C ASP A 264 20.04 0.44 -4.37
N ILE A 265 19.17 0.00 -5.28
CA ILE A 265 18.08 -0.91 -4.97
C ILE A 265 18.02 -2.05 -5.99
N ALA A 266 17.55 -3.20 -5.53
CA ALA A 266 17.28 -4.35 -6.38
C ALA A 266 15.95 -4.99 -6.01
N ILE A 267 15.25 -5.54 -7.00
CA ILE A 267 13.95 -6.20 -6.84
C ILE A 267 13.99 -7.54 -7.58
N ALA A 268 13.44 -8.57 -6.94
CA ALA A 268 13.15 -9.85 -7.59
C ALA A 268 11.80 -10.38 -7.14
N HIS A 269 11.14 -11.14 -8.00
CA HIS A 269 9.86 -11.75 -7.68
C HIS A 269 9.63 -13.05 -8.46
N THR A 270 8.87 -13.94 -7.84
CA THR A 270 8.17 -15.05 -8.47
C THR A 270 6.67 -14.84 -8.30
N SER A 271 5.84 -15.77 -8.72
CA SER A 271 4.40 -15.73 -8.48
C SER A 271 4.02 -15.78 -6.98
N GLN A 272 4.93 -16.21 -6.09
CA GLN A 272 4.66 -16.39 -4.67
C GLN A 272 5.50 -15.47 -3.77
N PHE A 273 6.68 -15.06 -4.24
CA PHE A 273 7.63 -14.29 -3.43
C PHE A 273 8.05 -13.01 -4.10
N ILE A 274 8.18 -11.97 -3.31
CA ILE A 274 8.78 -10.70 -3.73
C ILE A 274 9.83 -10.34 -2.71
N VAL A 275 10.99 -9.90 -3.19
CA VAL A 275 12.08 -9.44 -2.34
C VAL A 275 12.70 -8.18 -2.94
N ALA A 276 13.09 -7.25 -2.08
CA ALA A 276 13.85 -6.07 -2.45
C ALA A 276 14.96 -5.79 -1.45
N LEU A 277 16.04 -5.21 -1.95
CA LEU A 277 17.17 -4.72 -1.16
C LEU A 277 17.35 -3.21 -1.41
N ALA A 278 17.82 -2.50 -0.39
CA ALA A 278 18.26 -1.11 -0.48
C ALA A 278 19.58 -0.95 0.27
N ALA A 279 20.56 -0.30 -0.34
CA ALA A 279 21.85 -0.05 0.28
C ALA A 279 22.41 1.32 -0.09
N ALA A 280 23.20 1.93 0.81
CA ALA A 280 24.02 3.10 0.53
C ALA A 280 25.47 2.69 0.29
N ASN A 281 26.15 3.40 -0.61
CA ASN A 281 27.57 3.22 -0.90
C ASN A 281 27.98 1.80 -1.36
N ALA A 282 27.00 0.97 -1.74
CA ALA A 282 27.24 -0.36 -2.27
C ALA A 282 26.24 -0.64 -3.41
N ARG A 283 26.63 -1.51 -4.34
CA ARG A 283 25.70 -2.07 -5.34
C ARG A 283 25.04 -3.30 -4.75
N VAL A 284 23.73 -3.40 -4.95
CA VAL A 284 22.95 -4.55 -4.50
C VAL A 284 22.27 -5.25 -5.66
N GLY A 285 22.19 -6.56 -5.55
CA GLY A 285 21.42 -7.40 -6.46
C GLY A 285 20.76 -8.52 -5.67
N VAL A 286 19.59 -8.90 -6.08
CA VAL A 286 18.83 -9.99 -5.49
C VAL A 286 18.09 -10.73 -6.59
N ASP A 287 18.02 -12.04 -6.44
CA ASP A 287 17.17 -12.88 -7.24
C ASP A 287 16.47 -13.94 -6.38
N VAL A 288 15.34 -14.43 -6.85
CA VAL A 288 14.53 -15.45 -6.16
C VAL A 288 13.90 -16.36 -7.17
N GLU A 289 14.05 -17.67 -6.95
CA GLU A 289 13.49 -18.74 -7.78
C GLU A 289 12.89 -19.85 -6.94
N SER A 290 11.93 -20.57 -7.52
CA SER A 290 11.41 -21.77 -6.88
C SER A 290 12.45 -22.89 -6.93
N VAL A 291 12.71 -23.53 -5.80
CA VAL A 291 13.60 -24.71 -5.73
C VAL A 291 13.07 -25.92 -6.51
N SER A 292 11.81 -25.90 -6.90
CA SER A 292 11.18 -26.93 -7.74
C SER A 292 11.16 -26.56 -9.22
N ARG A 293 11.80 -25.43 -9.63
CA ARG A 293 11.88 -25.03 -11.02
C ARG A 293 12.67 -26.08 -11.80
N ASP A 294 12.04 -26.62 -12.84
CA ASP A 294 12.72 -27.50 -13.78
C ASP A 294 13.50 -26.67 -14.80
N LEU A 295 14.79 -26.95 -14.91
CA LEU A 295 15.68 -26.31 -15.87
C LEU A 295 16.01 -27.31 -16.97
N SER A 296 15.66 -26.99 -18.21
CA SER A 296 15.98 -27.87 -19.36
C SER A 296 17.49 -28.03 -19.53
N GLU A 297 17.89 -29.16 -20.10
CA GLU A 297 19.32 -29.44 -20.41
C GLU A 297 19.89 -28.36 -21.34
N GLU A 298 19.10 -27.87 -22.31
CA GLU A 298 19.49 -26.80 -23.23
C GLU A 298 19.77 -25.49 -22.49
N PHE A 299 18.88 -25.10 -21.55
CA PHE A 299 19.10 -23.95 -20.70
C PHE A 299 20.36 -24.10 -19.87
N THR A 300 20.51 -25.24 -19.21
CA THR A 300 21.64 -25.55 -18.33
C THR A 300 22.97 -25.50 -19.11
N ALA A 301 23.03 -26.13 -20.28
CA ALA A 301 24.20 -26.07 -21.16
C ALA A 301 24.49 -24.67 -21.71
N GLY A 302 23.47 -23.84 -21.90
CA GLY A 302 23.62 -22.46 -22.36
C GLY A 302 24.14 -21.50 -21.29
N VAL A 303 23.81 -21.75 -20.02
CA VAL A 303 24.02 -20.81 -18.90
C VAL A 303 25.27 -21.12 -18.08
N PHE A 304 25.59 -22.40 -17.88
CA PHE A 304 26.65 -22.82 -16.97
C PHE A 304 27.88 -23.35 -17.70
N THR A 305 29.04 -23.18 -17.08
CA THR A 305 30.27 -23.80 -17.55
C THR A 305 30.35 -25.27 -17.10
N PRO A 306 31.18 -26.13 -17.73
CA PRO A 306 31.37 -27.49 -17.26
C PRO A 306 31.83 -27.58 -15.78
N ASP A 307 32.68 -26.65 -15.34
CA ASP A 307 33.20 -26.61 -13.96
C ASP A 307 32.08 -26.30 -12.96
N GLU A 308 31.15 -25.38 -13.30
CA GLU A 308 29.99 -25.10 -12.48
C GLU A 308 29.04 -26.29 -12.37
N LEU A 309 28.83 -27.02 -13.45
CA LEU A 309 28.00 -28.25 -13.44
C LEU A 309 28.64 -29.33 -12.58
N GLU A 310 29.99 -29.49 -12.66
CA GLU A 310 30.72 -30.42 -11.80
C GLU A 310 30.65 -29.98 -10.31
N LEU A 311 30.78 -28.68 -10.04
CA LEU A 311 30.61 -28.13 -8.69
C LEU A 311 29.20 -28.39 -8.13
N ALA A 312 28.15 -28.16 -8.93
CA ALA A 312 26.77 -28.44 -8.55
C ALA A 312 26.55 -29.95 -8.30
N ALA A 313 27.16 -30.83 -9.10
CA ALA A 313 27.04 -32.31 -8.95
C ALA A 313 27.63 -32.82 -7.62
N ARG A 314 28.54 -32.06 -6.99
CA ARG A 314 29.12 -32.38 -5.66
C ARG A 314 28.24 -31.98 -4.51
N ALA A 315 27.20 -31.14 -4.73
CA ALA A 315 26.29 -30.70 -3.70
C ALA A 315 25.34 -31.83 -3.27
N ALA A 316 24.82 -31.73 -2.04
CA ALA A 316 23.83 -32.69 -1.52
C ALA A 316 22.55 -32.76 -2.40
N ASN A 317 22.21 -31.65 -3.07
CA ASN A 317 21.14 -31.58 -4.06
C ASN A 317 21.61 -30.74 -5.27
N ALA A 318 22.02 -31.43 -6.33
CA ALA A 318 22.56 -30.82 -7.54
C ALA A 318 21.57 -29.90 -8.24
N SER A 319 20.28 -30.26 -8.30
CA SER A 319 19.26 -29.42 -8.93
C SER A 319 19.06 -28.10 -8.18
N GLN A 320 19.03 -28.12 -6.85
CA GLN A 320 18.97 -26.90 -6.05
C GLN A 320 20.23 -26.04 -6.18
N ALA A 321 21.40 -26.66 -6.25
CA ALA A 321 22.66 -25.97 -6.46
C ALA A 321 22.65 -25.19 -7.79
N ILE A 322 22.19 -25.80 -8.88
CA ILE A 322 22.05 -25.16 -10.19
C ILE A 322 21.10 -23.97 -10.13
N ILE A 323 19.94 -24.10 -9.44
CA ILE A 323 19.00 -23.00 -9.27
C ILE A 323 19.66 -21.86 -8.48
N LYS A 324 20.38 -22.13 -7.40
CA LYS A 324 21.11 -21.13 -6.63
C LYS A 324 22.21 -20.44 -7.46
N PHE A 325 22.93 -21.19 -8.30
CA PHE A 325 23.91 -20.60 -9.21
C PHE A 325 23.25 -19.66 -10.21
N TRP A 326 22.10 -20.03 -10.74
CA TRP A 326 21.31 -19.15 -11.60
C TRP A 326 20.91 -17.87 -10.87
N CYS A 327 20.30 -17.98 -9.68
CA CYS A 327 19.95 -16.83 -8.86
C CYS A 327 21.18 -15.93 -8.56
N THR A 328 22.33 -16.55 -8.32
CA THR A 328 23.59 -15.79 -8.10
C THR A 328 23.97 -14.97 -9.32
N LYS A 329 23.94 -15.56 -10.52
CA LYS A 329 24.26 -14.85 -11.78
C LYS A 329 23.28 -13.71 -12.05
N GLU A 330 21.98 -13.96 -11.85
CA GLU A 330 20.94 -12.93 -11.98
C GLU A 330 21.14 -11.79 -10.96
N ALA A 331 21.40 -12.13 -9.71
CA ALA A 331 21.65 -11.12 -8.65
C ALA A 331 22.89 -10.27 -8.97
N VAL A 332 23.98 -10.87 -9.40
CA VAL A 332 25.19 -10.16 -9.83
C VAL A 332 24.89 -9.24 -11.01
N SER A 333 24.18 -9.73 -12.00
CA SER A 333 23.77 -8.95 -13.18
C SER A 333 22.91 -7.74 -12.79
N LYS A 334 21.97 -7.91 -11.85
CA LYS A 334 21.14 -6.82 -11.31
C LYS A 334 21.98 -5.81 -10.52
N ALA A 335 22.96 -6.26 -9.74
CA ALA A 335 23.87 -5.37 -9.01
C ALA A 335 24.71 -4.52 -9.97
N LEU A 336 25.20 -5.12 -11.05
CA LEU A 336 25.95 -4.42 -12.10
C LEU A 336 25.08 -3.44 -12.90
N GLY A 337 23.76 -3.66 -12.95
CA GLY A 337 22.82 -2.85 -13.71
C GLY A 337 22.91 -3.09 -15.24
N THR A 338 23.51 -4.19 -15.64
CA THR A 338 23.70 -4.50 -17.08
C THR A 338 22.63 -5.41 -17.64
N GLY A 339 21.82 -6.04 -16.77
CA GLY A 339 21.04 -7.20 -17.15
C GLY A 339 21.97 -8.33 -17.63
N ILE A 340 21.43 -9.44 -18.03
CA ILE A 340 22.23 -10.49 -18.70
C ILE A 340 22.44 -10.07 -20.17
N ARG A 341 23.19 -9.01 -20.40
CA ARG A 341 23.62 -8.58 -21.75
C ARG A 341 24.85 -9.32 -22.25
N TYR A 342 25.57 -9.94 -21.34
CA TYR A 342 26.74 -10.79 -21.63
C TYR A 342 26.34 -12.25 -21.51
N SER A 343 27.20 -13.13 -22.03
CA SER A 343 26.96 -14.56 -21.84
C SER A 343 26.92 -14.87 -20.32
N PRO A 344 25.90 -15.57 -19.82
CA PRO A 344 25.86 -15.97 -18.41
C PRO A 344 27.12 -16.76 -17.97
N LYS A 345 27.83 -17.37 -18.92
CA LYS A 345 29.08 -18.09 -18.69
C LYS A 345 30.29 -17.20 -18.34
N GLU A 346 30.19 -15.88 -18.54
CA GLU A 346 31.23 -14.93 -18.12
C GLU A 346 31.19 -14.64 -16.62
N MET A 347 30.06 -14.93 -15.97
CA MET A 347 29.91 -14.88 -14.51
C MET A 347 29.99 -16.29 -13.96
N VAL A 348 31.13 -16.70 -13.42
CA VAL A 348 31.39 -18.08 -12.98
C VAL A 348 31.26 -18.20 -11.47
N VAL A 349 30.46 -19.15 -11.00
CA VAL A 349 30.41 -19.54 -9.58
C VAL A 349 31.58 -20.48 -9.32
N VAL A 350 32.50 -20.02 -8.49
CA VAL A 350 33.77 -20.75 -8.24
C VAL A 350 33.74 -21.60 -6.98
N ASP A 351 32.79 -21.34 -6.09
CA ASP A 351 32.66 -22.07 -4.83
C ASP A 351 31.20 -22.10 -4.35
N TYR A 352 30.84 -23.15 -3.57
CA TYR A 352 29.49 -23.36 -3.05
C TYR A 352 29.55 -24.11 -1.71
N HIS A 353 29.03 -23.46 -0.67
CA HIS A 353 28.96 -23.96 0.71
C HIS A 353 27.53 -24.23 1.17
#